data_73c3cc62396f1f3702b8dfbabd6dd797
#
_entry.id   73c3cc62396f1f3702b8dfbabd6dd797
#
_cell.length_a   1.000
_cell.length_b   1.000
_cell.length_c   1.000
_cell.angle_alpha   90.00
_cell.angle_beta   90.00
_cell.angle_gamma   90.00
#
_symmetry.space_group_name_H-M   'P 1'
#
loop_
_entity.id
_entity.type
_entity.pdbx_description
1 polymer ?
#
loop_
_entity_poly.entity_id
_entity_poly.type
_entity_poly.pdbx_seq_one_letter_code
_entity_poly.pdbx_strand_id
1 'polypeptide(L)'
;MVSLFLYNAVIWNPHRIHFDEAYTTQVEKHPGIVVDGPLQGDWLSQAVTEWLGDDGALLELEYSNRRAAYLGERLRAGGEVTAIDTSLGTVTLSIYIKNGEDVVISPGRAVVRLRA
;
A
#
# COMPACT_ATOMS: atom_id res chain seq x y z
N MET A 1 11.62 11.68 -3.41
CA MET A 1 10.87 12.72 -4.17
C MET A 1 10.76 12.42 -5.66
N VAL A 2 11.87 12.12 -6.32
CA VAL A 2 11.87 11.82 -7.76
C VAL A 2 10.98 10.61 -8.09
N SER A 3 11.09 9.52 -7.32
CA SER A 3 10.28 8.31 -7.54
C SER A 3 8.77 8.59 -7.41
N LEU A 4 8.38 9.41 -6.44
CA LEU A 4 6.98 9.78 -6.24
C LEU A 4 6.46 10.63 -7.41
N PHE A 5 7.26 11.60 -7.87
CA PHE A 5 6.92 12.41 -9.03
C PHE A 5 6.74 11.55 -10.29
N LEU A 6 7.68 10.64 -10.54
CA LEU A 6 7.63 9.74 -11.70
C LEU A 6 6.42 8.79 -11.63
N TYR A 7 6.10 8.29 -10.43
CA TYR A 7 4.92 7.46 -10.24
C TYR A 7 3.64 8.22 -10.64
N ASN A 8 3.49 9.46 -10.17
CA ASN A 8 2.33 10.28 -10.51
C ASN A 8 2.25 10.58 -12.01
N ALA A 9 3.39 10.80 -12.67
CA ALA A 9 3.43 10.99 -14.12
C ALA A 9 2.95 9.73 -14.85
N VAL A 10 3.36 8.54 -14.43
CA VAL A 10 2.98 7.27 -15.05
C VAL A 10 1.47 7.02 -14.92
N ILE A 11 0.88 7.29 -13.76
CA ILE A 11 -0.56 7.07 -13.53
C ILE A 11 -1.43 8.26 -13.92
N TRP A 12 -0.85 9.31 -14.49
CA TRP A 12 -1.55 10.53 -14.91
C TRP A 12 -2.29 11.23 -13.75
N ASN A 13 -1.69 11.24 -12.57
CA ASN A 13 -2.23 11.92 -11.41
C ASN A 13 -1.63 13.32 -11.28
N PRO A 14 -2.38 14.39 -11.61
CA PRO A 14 -1.84 15.76 -11.58
C PRO A 14 -1.96 16.46 -10.23
N HIS A 15 -2.45 15.78 -9.19
CA HIS A 15 -2.72 16.42 -7.89
C HIS A 15 -1.43 16.92 -7.24
N ARG A 16 -1.37 18.21 -6.94
CA ARG A 16 -0.16 18.89 -6.48
C ARG A 16 0.34 18.43 -5.11
N ILE A 17 -0.50 17.83 -4.28
CA ILE A 17 -0.09 17.32 -2.96
C ILE A 17 0.98 16.22 -3.05
N HIS A 18 1.15 15.61 -4.21
CA HIS A 18 2.13 14.54 -4.44
C HIS A 18 3.47 15.04 -4.98
N PHE A 19 3.61 16.32 -5.31
CA PHE A 19 4.87 16.85 -5.84
C PHE A 19 5.15 18.33 -5.51
N ASP A 20 4.16 19.13 -5.14
CA ASP A 20 4.32 20.55 -4.85
C ASP A 20 4.27 20.80 -3.35
N GLU A 21 5.44 20.90 -2.73
CA GLU A 21 5.54 21.06 -1.28
C GLU A 21 4.91 22.35 -0.79
N ALA A 22 5.15 23.47 -1.46
CA ALA A 22 4.60 24.75 -1.06
C ALA A 22 3.07 24.76 -1.12
N TYR A 23 2.49 24.23 -2.19
CA TYR A 23 1.05 24.08 -2.31
C TYR A 23 0.50 23.14 -1.21
N THR A 24 1.13 21.99 -1.03
CA THR A 24 0.69 20.97 -0.07
C THR A 24 0.67 21.50 1.36
N THR A 25 1.71 22.21 1.76
CA THR A 25 1.82 22.72 3.14
C THR A 25 1.06 24.00 3.38
N GLN A 26 1.04 24.94 2.40
CA GLN A 26 0.46 26.27 2.58
C GLN A 26 -1.01 26.36 2.17
N VAL A 27 -1.45 25.63 1.16
CA VAL A 27 -2.83 25.66 0.67
C VAL A 27 -3.65 24.50 1.24
N GLU A 28 -3.17 23.26 1.10
CA GLU A 28 -3.87 22.06 1.59
C GLU A 28 -3.60 21.75 3.05
N LYS A 29 -2.65 22.42 3.68
CA LYS A 29 -2.33 22.31 5.11
C LYS A 29 -1.89 20.92 5.57
N HIS A 30 -1.24 20.16 4.70
CA HIS A 30 -0.58 18.91 5.08
C HIS A 30 0.79 19.19 5.70
N PRO A 31 1.31 18.28 6.57
CA PRO A 31 2.67 18.40 7.13
C PRO A 31 3.79 18.31 6.10
N GLY A 32 3.53 17.74 4.94
CA GLY A 32 4.52 17.58 3.86
C GLY A 32 3.89 16.97 2.62
N ILE A 33 4.73 16.62 1.65
CA ILE A 33 4.29 15.94 0.43
C ILE A 33 3.59 14.63 0.77
N VAL A 34 2.43 14.41 0.18
CA VAL A 34 1.58 13.24 0.43
C VAL A 34 1.97 12.11 -0.53
N VAL A 35 2.15 10.90 0.03
CA VAL A 35 2.38 9.68 -0.75
C VAL A 35 1.04 9.16 -1.27
N ASP A 36 0.99 8.80 -2.56
CA ASP A 36 -0.22 8.32 -3.22
C ASP A 36 -0.81 7.08 -2.56
N GLY A 37 -2.14 7.07 -2.40
CA GLY A 37 -2.86 5.87 -1.98
C GLY A 37 -2.65 4.68 -2.90
N PRO A 38 -2.79 4.83 -4.23
CA PRO A 38 -2.51 3.73 -5.17
C PRO A 38 -1.09 3.17 -5.09
N LEU A 39 -0.08 4.01 -4.82
CA LEU A 39 1.29 3.53 -4.60
C LEU A 39 1.37 2.64 -3.37
N GLN A 40 0.67 2.98 -2.30
CA GLN A 40 0.57 2.13 -1.12
C GLN A 40 -0.10 0.79 -1.43
N GLY A 41 -1.12 0.79 -2.27
CA GLY A 41 -1.76 -0.43 -2.78
C GLY A 41 -0.77 -1.31 -3.54
N ASP A 42 0.08 -0.72 -4.37
CA ASP A 42 1.13 -1.44 -5.08
C ASP A 42 2.14 -2.06 -4.11
N TRP A 43 2.52 -1.36 -3.05
CA TRP A 43 3.42 -1.92 -2.03
C TRP A 43 2.79 -3.08 -1.27
N LEU A 44 1.48 -3.00 -0.96
CA LEU A 44 0.76 -4.11 -0.35
C LEU A 44 0.73 -5.34 -1.27
N SER A 45 0.46 -5.13 -2.55
CA SER A 45 0.51 -6.19 -3.56
C SER A 45 1.90 -6.83 -3.64
N GLN A 46 2.96 -6.02 -3.66
CA GLN A 46 4.34 -6.51 -3.66
C GLN A 46 4.66 -7.33 -2.41
N ALA A 47 4.24 -6.87 -1.24
CA ALA A 47 4.47 -7.59 0.00
C ALA A 47 3.83 -8.97 -0.02
N VAL A 48 2.61 -9.09 -0.54
CA VAL A 48 1.92 -10.37 -0.67
C VAL A 48 2.62 -11.27 -1.70
N THR A 49 2.96 -10.74 -2.87
CA THR A 49 3.59 -11.52 -3.94
C THR A 49 5.01 -11.94 -3.60
N GLU A 50 5.77 -11.14 -2.88
CA GLU A 50 7.10 -11.52 -2.39
C GLU A 50 7.03 -12.63 -1.34
N TRP A 51 6.06 -12.55 -0.42
CA TRP A 51 5.82 -13.61 0.57
C TRP A 51 5.38 -14.91 -0.10
N LEU A 52 4.51 -14.81 -1.09
CA LEU A 52 3.96 -15.97 -1.80
C LEU A 52 4.99 -16.62 -2.72
N GLY A 53 5.84 -15.83 -3.38
CA GLY A 53 6.82 -16.30 -4.35
C GLY A 53 6.15 -17.03 -5.51
N ASP A 54 6.75 -18.16 -5.91
CA ASP A 54 6.23 -19.00 -7.00
C ASP A 54 5.20 -20.04 -6.52
N ASP A 55 4.82 -20.01 -5.24
CA ASP A 55 3.97 -21.03 -4.64
C ASP A 55 2.48 -20.81 -4.88
N GLY A 56 2.10 -19.76 -5.58
CA GLY A 56 0.69 -19.51 -5.84
C GLY A 56 0.44 -18.20 -6.59
N ALA A 57 -0.80 -17.72 -6.51
CA ALA A 57 -1.24 -16.51 -7.19
C ALA A 57 -2.13 -15.66 -6.28
N LEU A 58 -2.01 -14.35 -6.41
CA LEU A 58 -2.89 -13.38 -5.77
C LEU A 58 -4.23 -13.36 -6.52
N LEU A 59 -5.33 -13.62 -5.81
CA LEU A 59 -6.67 -13.63 -6.39
C LEU A 59 -7.44 -12.33 -6.13
N GLU A 60 -7.36 -11.81 -4.91
CA GLU A 60 -8.09 -10.61 -4.50
C GLU A 60 -7.20 -9.74 -3.62
N LEU A 61 -7.33 -8.43 -3.79
CA LEU A 61 -6.69 -7.43 -2.97
C LEU A 61 -7.66 -6.30 -2.72
N GLU A 62 -7.91 -6.03 -1.45
CA GLU A 62 -8.70 -4.87 -1.01
C GLU A 62 -7.88 -4.09 0.01
N TYR A 63 -7.95 -2.77 -0.06
CA TYR A 63 -7.32 -1.92 0.94
C TYR A 63 -8.04 -0.58 1.00
N SER A 64 -7.81 0.15 2.08
CA SER A 64 -8.28 1.53 2.21
C SER A 64 -7.17 2.41 2.76
N ASN A 65 -7.13 3.66 2.34
CA ASN A 65 -6.19 4.64 2.84
C ASN A 65 -6.88 5.47 3.92
N ARG A 66 -6.62 5.17 5.19
CA ARG A 66 -7.30 5.81 6.33
C ARG A 66 -6.56 7.01 6.88
N ARG A 67 -5.24 7.05 6.70
CA ARG A 67 -4.40 8.16 7.11
C ARG A 67 -3.39 8.46 6.03
N ALA A 68 -3.03 9.72 5.89
CA ALA A 68 -2.01 10.12 4.91
C ALA A 68 -0.63 9.64 5.33
N ALA A 69 0.17 9.25 4.34
CA ALA A 69 1.60 9.05 4.49
C ALA A 69 2.32 10.21 3.84
N TYR A 70 3.44 10.63 4.43
CA TYR A 70 4.19 11.79 3.97
C TYR A 70 5.60 11.38 3.54
N LEU A 71 6.14 12.15 2.58
CA LEU A 71 7.51 11.94 2.10
C LEU A 71 8.49 11.98 3.28
N GLY A 72 9.39 11.00 3.33
CA GLY A 72 10.38 10.88 4.39
C GLY A 72 9.97 10.02 5.57
N GLU A 73 8.68 9.67 5.68
CA GLU A 73 8.25 8.72 6.71
C GLU A 73 8.75 7.32 6.39
N ARG A 74 9.11 6.58 7.44
CA ARG A 74 9.39 5.15 7.32
C ARG A 74 8.09 4.38 7.33
N LEU A 75 7.80 3.67 6.26
CA LEU A 75 6.61 2.84 6.12
C LEU A 75 6.99 1.37 6.13
N ARG A 76 6.10 0.55 6.69
CA ARG A 76 6.30 -0.89 6.76
C ARG A 76 5.04 -1.60 6.30
N ALA A 77 5.18 -2.47 5.29
CA ALA A 77 4.11 -3.37 4.87
C ALA A 77 4.25 -4.71 5.58
N GLY A 78 3.12 -5.28 5.97
CA GLY A 78 3.10 -6.57 6.63
C GLY A 78 1.70 -7.16 6.67
N GLY A 79 1.54 -8.26 7.36
CA GLY A 79 0.25 -8.90 7.50
C GLY A 79 0.33 -10.21 8.26
N GLU A 80 -0.83 -10.87 8.35
CA GLU A 80 -0.96 -12.17 9.00
C GLU A 80 -2.03 -13.00 8.31
N VAL A 81 -1.88 -14.31 8.40
CA VAL A 81 -2.88 -15.25 7.90
C VAL A 81 -4.07 -15.25 8.85
N THR A 82 -5.28 -15.04 8.31
CA THR A 82 -6.52 -15.00 9.08
C THR A 82 -7.43 -16.20 8.82
N ALA A 83 -7.32 -16.81 7.65
CA ALA A 83 -8.13 -17.98 7.29
C ALA A 83 -7.43 -18.85 6.25
N ILE A 84 -7.68 -20.14 6.30
CA ILE A 84 -7.21 -21.12 5.33
C ILE A 84 -8.39 -21.96 4.89
N ASP A 85 -8.60 -22.08 3.58
CA ASP A 85 -9.59 -22.96 2.99
C ASP A 85 -8.88 -24.07 2.22
N THR A 86 -8.78 -25.26 2.82
CA THR A 86 -8.06 -26.37 2.22
C THR A 86 -8.79 -26.97 1.03
N SER A 87 -10.12 -26.84 0.96
CA SER A 87 -10.89 -27.36 -0.18
C SER A 87 -10.68 -26.55 -1.44
N LEU A 88 -10.48 -25.23 -1.32
CA LEU A 88 -10.21 -24.32 -2.42
C LEU A 88 -8.72 -24.06 -2.64
N GLY A 89 -7.87 -24.45 -1.69
CA GLY A 89 -6.45 -24.15 -1.71
C GLY A 89 -6.14 -22.65 -1.53
N THR A 90 -7.01 -21.92 -0.81
CA THR A 90 -6.88 -20.48 -0.63
C THR A 90 -6.47 -20.11 0.78
N VAL A 91 -5.77 -18.97 0.89
CA VAL A 91 -5.37 -18.37 2.16
C VAL A 91 -5.82 -16.92 2.15
N THR A 92 -6.46 -16.51 3.24
CA THR A 92 -6.85 -15.11 3.45
C THR A 92 -5.87 -14.44 4.41
N LEU A 93 -5.44 -13.25 4.04
CA LEU A 93 -4.48 -12.46 4.79
C LEU A 93 -5.11 -11.14 5.23
N SER A 94 -4.84 -10.72 6.46
CA SER A 94 -5.00 -9.33 6.87
C SER A 94 -3.67 -8.63 6.59
N ILE A 95 -3.70 -7.56 5.81
CA ILE A 95 -2.49 -6.85 5.38
C ILE A 95 -2.57 -5.38 5.82
N TYR A 96 -1.41 -4.73 5.91
CA TYR A 96 -1.37 -3.34 6.35
C TYR A 96 -0.09 -2.64 5.90
N ILE A 97 -0.19 -1.29 5.85
CA ILE A 97 0.98 -0.41 5.89
C ILE A 97 0.92 0.35 7.21
N LYS A 98 2.02 0.35 7.94
CA LYS A 98 2.21 1.11 9.18
C LYS A 98 3.22 2.22 8.97
N ASN A 99 3.01 3.34 9.66
CA ASN A 99 3.98 4.44 9.67
C ASN A 99 5.09 4.21 10.72
N GLY A 100 5.99 5.17 10.88
CA GLY A 100 7.11 5.06 11.82
C GLY A 100 6.70 4.99 13.29
N GLU A 101 5.46 5.34 13.61
CA GLU A 101 4.89 5.26 14.96
C GLU A 101 4.11 3.97 15.19
N ASP A 102 4.23 3.00 14.29
CA ASP A 102 3.55 1.71 14.33
C ASP A 102 2.01 1.82 14.23
N VAL A 103 1.52 2.88 13.61
CA VAL A 103 0.09 3.10 13.37
C VAL A 103 -0.27 2.58 11.98
N VAL A 104 -1.35 1.79 11.89
CA VAL A 104 -1.87 1.32 10.62
C VAL A 104 -2.49 2.50 9.87
N ILE A 105 -1.93 2.83 8.70
CA ILE A 105 -2.43 3.91 7.84
C ILE A 105 -3.23 3.38 6.65
N SER A 106 -2.92 2.18 6.19
CA SER A 106 -3.63 1.52 5.09
C SER A 106 -3.85 0.05 5.43
N PRO A 107 -5.01 -0.30 6.01
CA PRO A 107 -5.39 -1.69 6.23
C PRO A 107 -5.96 -2.30 4.96
N GLY A 108 -5.85 -3.63 4.84
CA GLY A 108 -6.39 -4.33 3.71
C GLY A 108 -6.57 -5.82 3.95
N ARG A 109 -7.01 -6.48 2.90
CA ARG A 109 -7.25 -7.92 2.88
C ARG A 109 -6.78 -8.48 1.54
N ALA A 110 -6.16 -9.63 1.57
CA ALA A 110 -5.75 -10.33 0.36
C ALA A 110 -6.20 -11.77 0.41
N VAL A 111 -6.53 -12.33 -0.74
CA VAL A 111 -6.79 -13.77 -0.90
C VAL A 111 -5.82 -14.30 -1.94
N VAL A 112 -5.11 -15.37 -1.59
CA VAL A 112 -4.18 -16.05 -2.49
C VAL A 112 -4.58 -17.49 -2.67
N ARG A 113 -4.25 -18.06 -3.83
CA ARG A 113 -4.39 -19.50 -4.09
C ARG A 113 -3.00 -20.11 -4.12
N LEU A 114 -2.81 -21.17 -3.34
CA LEU A 114 -1.55 -21.90 -3.33
C LEU A 114 -1.55 -22.97 -4.42
N ARG A 115 -0.37 -23.24 -4.98
CA ARG A 115 -0.18 -24.38 -5.86
C ARG A 115 -0.35 -25.68 -5.08
N ALA A 116 -1.01 -26.59 -5.74
CA ALA A 116 -1.15 -27.93 -5.17
C ALA A 116 0.18 -28.70 -5.19
#